data_541ac0fd11c20f72599edd370444aaa4
#
_entry.id   541ac0fd11c20f72599edd370444aaa4
#
_cell.length_a   1.000
_cell.length_b   1.000
_cell.length_c   1.000
_cell.angle_alpha   90.00
_cell.angle_beta   90.00
_cell.angle_gamma   90.00
#
_symmetry.space_group_name_H-M   'P 1'
#
loop_
_entity.id
_entity.type
_entity.pdbx_description
1 polymer ?
#
loop_
_entity_poly.entity_id
_entity_poly.type
_entity_poly.pdbx_seq_one_letter_code
_entity_poly.pdbx_strand_id
1 'polypeptide(L)' 'MKIQDLRTKSPDQLKGELTALKKEAFNLRFRKASGQLENTARVRQVRRDIARIKTILGERSRQAARQ' A
#
# COMPACT_ATOMS: atom_id res chain seq x y z
N MET A 1 -3.60 7.70 -3.09
CA MET A 1 -4.69 6.95 -3.76
C MET A 1 -5.99 7.10 -3.03
N LYS A 2 -7.07 7.29 -3.76
CA LYS A 2 -8.39 7.27 -3.17
C LYS A 2 -8.85 5.81 -3.02
N ILE A 3 -9.55 5.51 -1.93
CA ILE A 3 -10.02 4.14 -1.68
C ILE A 3 -10.99 3.66 -2.76
N GLN A 4 -11.76 4.58 -3.35
CA GLN A 4 -12.68 4.25 -4.44
C GLN A 4 -11.93 3.73 -5.67
N ASP A 5 -10.80 4.34 -6.00
CA ASP A 5 -9.96 3.89 -7.12
C ASP A 5 -9.42 2.49 -6.88
N LEU A 6 -9.05 2.20 -5.64
CA LEU A 6 -8.55 0.88 -5.28
C LEU A 6 -9.63 -0.19 -5.39
N ARG A 7 -10.87 0.16 -5.10
CA ARG A 7 -11.99 -0.79 -5.18
C ARG A 7 -12.35 -1.20 -6.60
N THR A 8 -11.96 -0.41 -7.59
CA THR A 8 -12.19 -0.74 -9.00
C THR A 8 -11.15 -1.69 -9.59
N LYS A 9 -10.04 -1.91 -8.86
CA LYS A 9 -8.93 -2.72 -9.35
C LYS A 9 -9.13 -4.19 -9.02
N SER A 10 -8.58 -5.07 -9.86
CA SER A 10 -8.59 -6.50 -9.59
C SER A 10 -7.66 -6.85 -8.43
N PRO A 11 -7.88 -8.01 -7.76
CA PRO A 11 -6.97 -8.45 -6.70
C PRO A 11 -5.52 -8.55 -7.15
N ASP A 12 -5.27 -9.00 -8.38
CA ASP A 12 -3.91 -9.10 -8.90
C ASP A 12 -3.25 -7.75 -9.07
N GLN A 13 -4.00 -6.75 -9.55
CA GLN A 13 -3.51 -5.38 -9.65
C GLN A 13 -3.18 -4.80 -8.28
N LEU A 14 -4.05 -5.05 -7.29
CA LEU A 14 -3.83 -4.58 -5.92
C LEU A 14 -2.59 -5.23 -5.30
N LYS A 15 -2.38 -6.51 -5.53
CA LYS A 15 -1.18 -7.21 -5.04
C LYS A 15 0.08 -6.65 -5.67
N GLY A 16 0.05 -6.34 -6.97
CA GLY A 16 1.17 -5.73 -7.67
C GLY A 16 1.50 -4.35 -7.11
N GLU A 17 0.49 -3.52 -6.87
CA GLU A 17 0.69 -2.21 -6.26
C GLU A 17 1.20 -2.31 -4.83
N LEU A 18 0.69 -3.28 -4.06
CA LEU A 18 1.17 -3.52 -2.70
C LEU A 18 2.65 -3.87 -2.68
N THR A 19 3.09 -4.73 -3.60
CA THR A 19 4.49 -5.11 -3.72
C THR A 19 5.36 -3.89 -4.04
N ALA A 20 4.93 -3.06 -4.99
CA ALA A 20 5.65 -1.84 -5.37
C ALA A 20 5.74 -0.85 -4.20
N LEU A 21 4.64 -0.67 -3.46
CA LEU A 21 4.61 0.22 -2.31
C LEU A 21 5.50 -0.28 -1.16
N LYS A 22 5.55 -1.60 -0.96
CA LYS A 22 6.44 -2.19 0.06
C LYS A 22 7.91 -1.95 -0.28
N LYS A 23 8.28 -2.07 -1.55
CA LYS A 23 9.64 -1.76 -2.00
C LYS A 23 9.97 -0.28 -1.78
N GLU A 24 9.04 0.60 -2.10
CA GLU A 24 9.21 2.04 -1.87
C GLU A 24 9.37 2.34 -0.38
N ALA A 25 8.53 1.72 0.47
CA ALA A 25 8.61 1.89 1.92
C ALA A 25 9.99 1.45 2.44
N PHE A 26 10.52 0.34 1.94
CA PHE A 26 11.84 -0.15 2.31
C PHE A 26 12.92 0.86 1.93
N ASN A 27 12.87 1.38 0.70
CA ASN A 27 13.83 2.38 0.24
C ASN A 27 13.77 3.66 1.05
N LEU A 28 12.56 4.11 1.42
CA LEU A 28 12.37 5.31 2.23
C LEU A 28 12.94 5.11 3.64
N ARG A 29 12.75 3.93 4.23
CA ARG A 29 13.35 3.61 5.54
C ARG A 29 14.88 3.65 5.46
N PHE A 30 15.43 3.10 4.40
CA PHE A 30 16.87 3.10 4.19
C PHE A 30 17.41 4.52 4.08
N ARG A 31 16.75 5.38 3.29
CA ARG A 31 17.14 6.78 3.14
C ARG A 31 17.05 7.54 4.46
N LYS A 32 16.01 7.28 5.24
CA LYS A 32 15.84 7.91 6.55
C LYS A 32 16.98 7.50 7.48
N ALA A 33 17.33 6.22 7.50
CA ALA A 33 18.42 5.70 8.34
C ALA A 33 19.78 6.31 7.95
N SER A 34 19.99 6.60 6.67
CA SER A 34 21.23 7.21 6.18
C SER A 34 21.22 8.72 6.22
N GLY A 35 20.16 9.35 6.72
CA GLY A 35 20.04 10.80 6.82
C GLY A 35 19.74 11.51 5.51
N GLN A 36 19.40 10.78 4.45
CA GLN A 36 19.17 11.37 3.12
C GLN A 36 17.71 11.79 2.89
N LEU A 37 16.79 11.38 3.76
CA LEU A 37 15.37 11.68 3.60
C LEU A 37 15.03 12.99 4.30
N GLU A 38 14.69 14.02 3.52
CA GLU A 38 14.32 15.34 4.06
C GLU A 38 12.81 15.48 4.28
N ASN A 39 11.98 14.76 3.50
CA ASN A 39 10.53 14.89 3.53
C ASN A 39 9.90 13.59 3.97
N THR A 40 9.21 13.61 5.13
CA THR A 40 8.53 12.44 5.68
C THR A 40 7.09 12.27 5.19
N ALA A 41 6.55 13.25 4.46
CA ALA A 41 5.17 13.18 3.96
C ALA A 41 4.97 11.98 3.04
N ARG A 42 5.95 11.66 2.20
CA ARG A 42 5.87 10.49 1.30
C ARG A 42 5.83 9.18 2.09
N VAL A 43 6.57 9.08 3.18
CA VAL A 43 6.54 7.91 4.05
C VAL A 43 5.13 7.66 4.59
N ARG A 44 4.48 8.71 5.08
CA ARG A 44 3.10 8.62 5.58
C ARG A 44 2.13 8.21 4.48
N GLN A 45 2.28 8.79 3.29
CA GLN A 45 1.42 8.48 2.15
C GLN A 45 1.54 7.03 1.74
N VAL A 46 2.77 6.52 1.63
CA VAL A 46 3.03 5.11 1.29
C VAL A 46 2.42 4.19 2.33
N ARG A 47 2.59 4.48 3.61
CA ARG A 47 2.01 3.66 4.69
C ARG A 47 0.49 3.61 4.60
N ARG A 48 -0.16 4.75 4.33
CA ARG A 48 -1.62 4.82 4.18
C ARG A 48 -2.08 3.99 3.00
N ASP A 49 -1.39 4.10 1.87
CA ASP A 49 -1.75 3.36 0.66
C ASP A 49 -1.63 1.86 0.88
N ILE A 50 -0.56 1.41 1.54
CA ILE A 50 -0.38 0.01 1.91
C ILE A 50 -1.54 -0.47 2.78
N ALA A 51 -1.90 0.31 3.80
CA ALA A 51 -2.99 -0.04 4.71
C ALA A 51 -4.33 -0.14 3.97
N ARG A 52 -4.60 0.79 3.05
CA ARG A 52 -5.83 0.79 2.25
C ARG A 52 -5.92 -0.44 1.36
N ILE A 53 -4.83 -0.79 0.69
CA ILE A 53 -4.79 -1.96 -0.18
C ILE A 53 -5.01 -3.24 0.63
N LYS A 54 -4.34 -3.36 1.77
CA LYS A 54 -4.53 -4.51 2.66
C LYS A 54 -5.97 -4.62 3.14
N THR A 55 -6.60 -3.50 3.47
CA THR A 55 -7.99 -3.47 3.91
C THR A 55 -8.92 -4.00 2.82
N ILE A 56 -8.73 -3.54 1.58
CA ILE A 56 -9.58 -3.97 0.46
C ILE A 56 -9.36 -5.45 0.15
N LEU A 57 -8.12 -5.92 0.14
CA LEU A 57 -7.83 -7.33 -0.07
C LEU A 57 -8.44 -8.20 1.03
N GLY A 58 -8.39 -7.73 2.28
CA GLY A 58 -9.03 -8.40 3.40
C GLY A 58 -10.55 -8.47 3.26
N GLU A 59 -11.19 -7.38 2.83
CA GLU A 59 -12.63 -7.35 2.57
C GLU A 59 -13.02 -8.37 1.51
N ARG A 60 -12.29 -8.42 0.40
CA ARG A 60 -12.56 -9.36 -0.69
C ARG A 60 -12.37 -10.81 -0.26
N SER A 61 -11.34 -11.07 0.54
CA SER A 61 -11.09 -12.39 1.09
C SER A 61 -12.24 -12.83 2.00
N ARG A 62 -12.75 -11.94 2.85
CA ARG A 62 -13.89 -12.23 3.71
C ARG A 62 -15.17 -12.46 2.91
N GLN A 63 -15.39 -11.67 1.86
CA GLN A 63 -16.56 -11.86 1.00
C GLN A 63 -16.51 -13.22 0.30
N ALA A 64 -15.35 -13.62 -0.18
CA ALA A 64 -15.19 -14.94 -0.79
C ALA A 64 -15.44 -16.07 0.21
N ALA A 65 -15.00 -15.90 1.45
CA ALA A 65 -15.19 -16.91 2.50
C ALA A 65 -16.66 -17.06 2.93
N ARG A 66 -17.49 -16.03 2.72
CA ARG A 66 -18.91 -16.06 3.07
C ARG A 66 -19.77 -16.75 2.02
N GLN A 67 -19.25 -16.98 0.86
CA GLN A 67 -19.95 -17.71 -0.19
C GLN A 67 -19.70 -19.21 -0.04
#